data_67377388cf2de6be12134a6c43494326
#
_entry.id   67377388cf2de6be12134a6c43494326
#
_cell.length_a   1.000
_cell.length_b   1.000
_cell.length_c   1.000
_cell.angle_alpha   90.00
_cell.angle_beta   90.00
_cell.angle_gamma   90.00
#
_symmetry.space_group_name_H-M   'P 1'
#
loop_
_entity.id
_entity.type
_entity.pdbx_description
1 polymer ?
#
loop_
_entity_poly.entity_id
_entity_poly.type
_entity_poly.pdbx_seq_one_letter_code
_entity_poly.pdbx_strand_id
1 'polypeptide(L)'
;MINFIEITNELFKNSFVNKLTVEVVFLRLLLAVVFGGIVGYTREKDNKPAGFRTHILVCFGAAVISMVQDQLRINILELASMNLKLSGVIKTDLGRLGAQVVSGIGFLGAGSIMKEKGETVGGMTTAAGIWATGCAGLGIGWGFYNLAIPAIVFMLVIIVIFKKFEPKIVKKTKLLKFEVKFLEDKNYAKGLLATYEVFNQKLIKITQIDKNQAENTAIFTVNMDEKIDISDIIVSLSAIKAVEVVKENYN
;
A
#
# COMPACT_ATOMS: atom_id res chain seq x y z
N MET A 1 -42.68 -2.27 16.12
CA MET A 1 -41.54 -2.84 15.39
C MET A 1 -41.14 -1.81 14.35
N ILE A 2 -40.19 -0.94 14.64
CA ILE A 2 -39.70 0.08 13.69
C ILE A 2 -39.07 -0.67 12.54
N ASN A 3 -39.58 -0.45 11.32
CA ASN A 3 -39.15 -1.19 10.13
C ASN A 3 -37.68 -0.84 9.86
N PHE A 4 -36.79 -1.82 9.83
CA PHE A 4 -35.36 -1.65 9.52
C PHE A 4 -35.16 -0.87 8.20
N ILE A 5 -36.10 -1.01 7.27
CA ILE A 5 -36.12 -0.29 5.98
C ILE A 5 -36.43 1.22 6.17
N GLU A 6 -37.28 1.61 7.12
CA GLU A 6 -37.55 3.03 7.43
C GLU A 6 -36.32 3.68 8.08
N ILE A 7 -35.67 2.99 9.02
CA ILE A 7 -34.44 3.49 9.64
C ILE A 7 -33.35 3.68 8.59
N THR A 8 -33.17 2.72 7.69
CA THR A 8 -32.19 2.86 6.60
C THR A 8 -32.54 3.98 5.65
N ASN A 9 -33.81 4.14 5.26
CA ASN A 9 -34.24 5.23 4.37
C ASN A 9 -34.10 6.62 5.03
N GLU A 10 -34.37 6.75 6.32
CA GLU A 10 -34.12 8.00 7.05
C GLU A 10 -32.64 8.30 7.20
N LEU A 11 -31.83 7.28 7.50
CA LEU A 11 -30.36 7.40 7.58
C LEU A 11 -29.73 7.83 6.24
N PHE A 12 -30.25 7.33 5.12
CA PHE A 12 -29.76 7.68 3.78
C PHE A 12 -30.28 9.04 3.28
N LYS A 13 -31.48 9.46 3.71
CA LYS A 13 -32.12 10.69 3.24
C LYS A 13 -31.66 11.96 3.96
N ASN A 14 -31.14 11.84 5.18
CA ASN A 14 -30.93 12.97 6.09
C ASN A 14 -29.47 13.18 6.53
N SER A 15 -28.49 12.69 5.77
CA SER A 15 -27.09 12.70 6.22
C SER A 15 -26.48 14.11 6.40
N PHE A 16 -27.04 15.16 5.80
CA PHE A 16 -26.45 16.51 5.85
C PHE A 16 -27.22 17.54 6.70
N VAL A 17 -28.45 17.26 7.12
CA VAL A 17 -29.34 18.27 7.72
C VAL A 17 -29.72 17.99 9.18
N ASN A 18 -29.51 16.77 9.69
CA ASN A 18 -29.99 16.37 11.00
C ASN A 18 -28.93 16.48 12.09
N LYS A 19 -29.41 16.88 13.29
CA LYS A 19 -28.65 16.81 14.55
C LYS A 19 -28.00 15.43 14.72
N LEU A 20 -26.73 15.40 15.13
CA LEU A 20 -26.07 14.17 15.51
C LEU A 20 -26.71 13.61 16.78
N THR A 21 -27.60 12.64 16.62
CA THR A 21 -28.14 11.90 17.77
C THR A 21 -27.16 10.82 18.21
N VAL A 22 -27.29 10.36 19.44
CA VAL A 22 -26.40 9.34 20.01
C VAL A 22 -26.44 8.06 19.18
N GLU A 23 -27.61 7.67 18.69
CA GLU A 23 -27.81 6.48 17.86
C GLU A 23 -27.07 6.60 16.53
N VAL A 24 -27.12 7.78 15.88
CA VAL A 24 -26.40 8.05 14.62
C VAL A 24 -24.89 8.00 14.85
N VAL A 25 -24.40 8.58 15.94
CA VAL A 25 -22.98 8.52 16.31
C VAL A 25 -22.53 7.07 16.49
N PHE A 26 -23.27 6.28 17.28
CA PHE A 26 -22.97 4.86 17.48
C PHE A 26 -22.95 4.08 16.17
N LEU A 27 -23.93 4.29 15.30
CA LEU A 27 -24.00 3.62 14.01
C LEU A 27 -22.78 3.96 13.13
N ARG A 28 -22.42 5.25 13.01
CA ARG A 28 -21.27 5.71 12.23
C ARG A 28 -19.96 5.12 12.75
N LEU A 29 -19.78 5.10 14.06
CA LEU A 29 -18.60 4.49 14.70
C LEU A 29 -18.56 2.97 14.47
N LEU A 30 -19.68 2.28 14.62
CA LEU A 30 -19.78 0.86 14.33
C LEU A 30 -19.42 0.54 12.87
N LEU A 31 -19.96 1.30 11.92
CA LEU A 31 -19.63 1.16 10.51
C LEU A 31 -18.13 1.40 10.25
N ALA A 32 -17.54 2.42 10.88
CA ALA A 32 -16.11 2.69 10.74
C ALA A 32 -15.25 1.53 11.28
N VAL A 33 -15.63 0.94 12.41
CA VAL A 33 -14.96 -0.25 12.97
C VAL A 33 -15.10 -1.45 12.05
N VAL A 34 -16.31 -1.74 11.56
CA VAL A 34 -16.58 -2.88 10.68
C VAL A 34 -15.79 -2.74 9.38
N PHE A 35 -15.88 -1.61 8.70
CA PHE A 35 -15.20 -1.40 7.42
C PHE A 35 -13.68 -1.33 7.57
N GLY A 36 -13.17 -0.62 8.58
CA GLY A 36 -11.74 -0.63 8.90
C GLY A 36 -11.24 -2.04 9.23
N GLY A 37 -12.07 -2.83 9.94
CA GLY A 37 -11.79 -4.22 10.28
C GLY A 37 -11.72 -5.14 9.05
N ILE A 38 -12.68 -5.02 8.13
CA ILE A 38 -12.67 -5.83 6.89
C ILE A 38 -11.41 -5.55 6.07
N VAL A 39 -11.06 -4.28 5.86
CA VAL A 39 -9.84 -3.91 5.16
C VAL A 39 -8.61 -4.41 5.91
N GLY A 40 -8.52 -4.13 7.21
CA GLY A 40 -7.39 -4.53 8.05
C GLY A 40 -7.19 -6.03 8.12
N TYR A 41 -8.27 -6.83 8.16
CA TYR A 41 -8.21 -8.29 8.13
C TYR A 41 -7.52 -8.80 6.86
N THR A 42 -7.84 -8.25 5.68
CA THR A 42 -7.18 -8.65 4.44
C THR A 42 -5.67 -8.36 4.47
N ARG A 43 -5.28 -7.24 5.11
CA ARG A 43 -3.88 -6.84 5.22
C ARG A 43 -3.10 -7.69 6.21
N GLU A 44 -3.72 -8.00 7.35
CA GLU A 44 -3.12 -8.88 8.37
C GLU A 44 -2.90 -10.29 7.85
N LYS A 45 -3.91 -10.86 7.16
CA LYS A 45 -3.79 -12.16 6.48
C LYS A 45 -2.62 -12.20 5.49
N ASP A 46 -2.28 -11.08 4.89
CA ASP A 46 -1.20 -10.95 3.93
C ASP A 46 0.15 -10.57 4.58
N ASN A 47 0.26 -10.59 5.91
CA ASN A 47 1.43 -10.19 6.70
C ASN A 47 1.98 -8.80 6.31
N LYS A 48 1.08 -7.81 6.09
CA LYS A 48 1.48 -6.44 5.77
C LYS A 48 1.73 -5.63 7.05
N PRO A 49 2.63 -4.61 7.01
CA PRO A 49 3.03 -3.83 8.20
C PRO A 49 1.87 -3.20 8.96
N ALA A 50 0.82 -2.72 8.26
CA ALA A 50 -0.41 -2.22 8.87
C ALA A 50 -1.52 -3.27 8.71
N GLY A 51 -1.96 -3.83 9.84
CA GLY A 51 -2.95 -4.89 9.92
C GLY A 51 -4.32 -4.42 10.44
N PHE A 52 -5.03 -5.34 11.12
CA PHE A 52 -6.41 -5.20 11.56
C PHE A 52 -6.64 -3.97 12.43
N ARG A 53 -5.90 -3.84 13.54
CA ARG A 53 -6.06 -2.74 14.50
C ARG A 53 -5.75 -1.38 13.89
N THR A 54 -4.73 -1.31 13.06
CA THR A 54 -4.31 -0.04 12.42
C THR A 54 -5.40 0.52 11.53
N HIS A 55 -5.99 -0.30 10.67
CA HIS A 55 -7.05 0.14 9.76
C HIS A 55 -8.34 0.50 10.51
N ILE A 56 -8.70 -0.24 11.57
CA ILE A 56 -9.83 0.13 12.44
C ILE A 56 -9.61 1.51 13.05
N LEU A 57 -8.46 1.74 13.69
CA LEU A 57 -8.17 2.99 14.38
C LEU A 57 -8.11 4.19 13.43
N VAL A 58 -7.56 4.01 12.24
CA VAL A 58 -7.50 5.07 11.22
C VAL A 58 -8.90 5.41 10.71
N CYS A 59 -9.72 4.41 10.40
CA CYS A 59 -11.11 4.63 9.95
C CYS A 59 -11.96 5.29 11.05
N PHE A 60 -11.86 4.76 12.26
CA PHE A 60 -12.55 5.26 13.44
C PHE A 60 -12.17 6.71 13.76
N GLY A 61 -10.86 7.01 13.85
CA GLY A 61 -10.37 8.36 14.14
C GLY A 61 -10.82 9.38 13.09
N ALA A 62 -10.76 9.02 11.81
CA ALA A 62 -11.27 9.86 10.73
C ALA A 62 -12.78 10.11 10.85
N ALA A 63 -13.57 9.08 11.19
CA ALA A 63 -15.00 9.22 11.40
C ALA A 63 -15.34 10.11 12.61
N VAL A 64 -14.59 10.00 13.70
CA VAL A 64 -14.75 10.90 14.87
C VAL A 64 -14.50 12.35 14.48
N ILE A 65 -13.40 12.66 13.80
CA ILE A 65 -13.07 14.04 13.43
C ILE A 65 -14.11 14.64 12.47
N SER A 66 -14.61 13.85 11.52
CA SER A 66 -15.65 14.34 10.60
C SER A 66 -16.98 14.59 11.32
N MET A 67 -17.35 13.79 12.32
CA MET A 67 -18.53 14.06 13.16
C MET A 67 -18.34 15.29 14.04
N VAL A 68 -17.15 15.51 14.61
CA VAL A 68 -16.85 16.74 15.36
C VAL A 68 -17.00 17.97 14.46
N GLN A 69 -16.47 17.92 13.24
CA GLN A 69 -16.62 19.01 12.27
C GLN A 69 -18.09 19.27 11.92
N ASP A 70 -18.87 18.20 11.73
CA ASP A 70 -20.31 18.32 11.43
C ASP A 70 -21.08 18.92 12.62
N GLN A 71 -20.77 18.52 13.85
CA GLN A 71 -21.35 19.12 15.06
C GLN A 71 -21.01 20.61 15.21
N LEU A 72 -19.76 20.98 14.95
CA LEU A 72 -19.36 22.40 14.96
C LEU A 72 -20.14 23.21 13.92
N ARG A 73 -20.34 22.66 12.72
CA ARG A 73 -21.16 23.28 11.67
C ARG A 73 -22.60 23.50 12.14
N ILE A 74 -23.23 22.49 12.75
CA ILE A 74 -24.59 22.57 13.27
C ILE A 74 -24.69 23.67 14.34
N ASN A 75 -23.77 23.67 15.31
CA ASN A 75 -23.76 24.68 16.37
C ASN A 75 -23.65 26.11 15.82
N ILE A 76 -22.80 26.32 14.82
CA ILE A 76 -22.63 27.64 14.18
C ILE A 76 -23.89 28.05 13.43
N LEU A 77 -24.54 27.15 12.72
CA LEU A 77 -25.79 27.42 12.01
C LEU A 77 -26.93 27.77 12.99
N GLU A 78 -27.01 27.07 14.13
CA GLU A 78 -27.97 27.39 15.19
C GLU A 78 -27.73 28.80 15.76
N LEU A 79 -26.46 29.16 16.07
CA LEU A 79 -26.11 30.50 16.54
C LEU A 79 -26.44 31.59 15.51
N ALA A 80 -26.14 31.36 14.23
CA ALA A 80 -26.44 32.28 13.15
C ALA A 80 -27.96 32.47 12.95
N SER A 81 -28.76 31.42 13.16
CA SER A 81 -30.23 31.51 13.06
C SER A 81 -30.86 32.33 14.20
N MET A 82 -30.24 32.27 15.40
CA MET A 82 -30.71 33.03 16.56
C MET A 82 -30.37 34.52 16.49
N ASN A 83 -29.36 34.91 15.72
CA ASN A 83 -28.92 36.29 15.63
C ASN A 83 -28.53 36.68 14.19
N LEU A 84 -29.44 37.35 13.50
CA LEU A 84 -29.27 37.79 12.11
C LEU A 84 -28.03 38.69 11.88
N LYS A 85 -27.60 39.45 12.90
CA LYS A 85 -26.34 40.25 12.82
C LYS A 85 -25.07 39.39 12.78
N LEU A 86 -25.11 38.20 13.35
CA LEU A 86 -24.00 37.25 13.36
C LEU A 86 -23.93 36.45 12.06
N SER A 87 -25.05 36.24 11.36
CA SER A 87 -25.11 35.41 10.15
C SER A 87 -24.19 35.91 9.02
N GLY A 88 -23.91 37.22 8.95
CA GLY A 88 -22.99 37.82 7.96
C GLY A 88 -21.53 37.79 8.34
N VAL A 89 -21.19 37.53 9.61
CA VAL A 89 -19.84 37.60 10.15
C VAL A 89 -19.24 36.22 10.38
N ILE A 90 -20.05 35.25 10.81
CA ILE A 90 -19.58 33.88 11.11
C ILE A 90 -19.49 33.07 9.83
N LYS A 91 -18.26 32.73 9.45
CA LYS A 91 -17.98 31.81 8.33
C LYS A 91 -17.49 30.45 8.88
N THR A 92 -18.08 29.38 8.40
CA THR A 92 -17.67 28.01 8.72
C THR A 92 -16.84 27.45 7.60
N ASP A 93 -15.64 26.95 7.94
CA ASP A 93 -14.82 26.20 7.00
C ASP A 93 -15.21 24.72 7.09
N LEU A 94 -15.97 24.27 6.10
CA LEU A 94 -16.51 22.90 6.06
C LEU A 94 -15.46 21.82 5.74
N GLY A 95 -14.27 22.21 5.33
CA GLY A 95 -13.25 21.25 4.88
C GLY A 95 -12.02 21.15 5.79
N ARG A 96 -11.80 22.08 6.68
CA ARG A 96 -10.52 22.23 7.39
C ARG A 96 -10.10 21.01 8.19
N LEU A 97 -10.94 20.48 9.06
CA LEU A 97 -10.58 19.33 9.89
C LEU A 97 -10.39 18.07 9.03
N GLY A 98 -11.27 17.85 8.04
CA GLY A 98 -11.12 16.75 7.10
C GLY A 98 -9.81 16.84 6.29
N ALA A 99 -9.44 18.02 5.81
CA ALA A 99 -8.16 18.23 5.10
C ALA A 99 -6.95 17.91 5.99
N GLN A 100 -6.99 18.29 7.27
CA GLN A 100 -5.91 17.96 8.21
C GLN A 100 -5.83 16.47 8.50
N VAL A 101 -6.97 15.76 8.56
CA VAL A 101 -6.99 14.29 8.70
C VAL A 101 -6.34 13.65 7.48
N VAL A 102 -6.71 14.04 6.26
CA VAL A 102 -6.13 13.50 5.02
C VAL A 102 -4.62 13.70 4.98
N SER A 103 -4.13 14.89 5.36
CA SER A 103 -2.70 15.19 5.45
C SER A 103 -2.01 14.36 6.55
N GLY A 104 -2.59 14.28 7.74
CA GLY A 104 -2.04 13.55 8.88
C GLY A 104 -1.95 12.03 8.63
N ILE A 105 -2.95 11.44 7.98
CA ILE A 105 -2.91 10.03 7.59
C ILE A 105 -1.83 9.78 6.53
N GLY A 106 -1.53 10.76 5.67
CA GLY A 106 -0.41 10.68 4.74
C GLY A 106 0.93 10.49 5.45
N PHE A 107 1.14 11.13 6.61
CA PHE A 107 2.31 10.92 7.46
C PHE A 107 2.39 9.50 8.02
N LEU A 108 1.28 8.94 8.52
CA LEU A 108 1.21 7.54 8.98
C LEU A 108 1.49 6.57 7.84
N GLY A 109 0.93 6.84 6.66
CA GLY A 109 1.20 6.06 5.46
C GLY A 109 2.68 6.08 5.09
N ALA A 110 3.32 7.24 5.08
CA ALA A 110 4.75 7.37 4.82
C ALA A 110 5.61 6.57 5.80
N GLY A 111 5.22 6.50 7.09
CA GLY A 111 5.87 5.67 8.09
C GLY A 111 5.81 4.16 7.81
N SER A 112 4.91 3.71 6.93
CA SER A 112 4.82 2.30 6.51
C SER A 112 5.69 1.96 5.30
N ILE A 113 6.32 2.95 4.66
CA ILE A 113 7.21 2.77 3.52
C ILE A 113 8.61 2.51 4.04
N MET A 114 9.14 1.33 3.80
CA MET A 114 10.45 0.89 4.30
C MET A 114 11.33 0.41 3.15
N LYS A 115 12.63 0.61 3.26
CA LYS A 115 13.59 -0.07 2.40
C LYS A 115 13.71 -1.52 2.85
N GLU A 116 13.46 -2.44 1.93
CA GLU A 116 13.72 -3.87 2.11
C GLU A 116 15.17 -4.20 1.72
N LYS A 117 15.66 -5.36 2.16
CA LYS A 117 17.00 -5.84 1.77
C LYS A 117 17.07 -5.90 0.24
N GLY A 118 18.06 -5.26 -0.36
CA GLY A 118 18.27 -5.20 -1.81
C GLY A 118 17.80 -3.91 -2.49
N GLU A 119 17.72 -2.79 -1.76
CA GLU A 119 17.35 -1.44 -2.26
C GLU A 119 15.92 -1.29 -2.80
N THR A 120 15.08 -2.31 -2.72
CA THR A 120 13.68 -2.21 -3.12
C THR A 120 12.86 -1.48 -2.04
N VAL A 121 11.98 -0.59 -2.48
CA VAL A 121 11.08 0.15 -1.58
C VAL A 121 9.79 -0.64 -1.43
N GLY A 122 9.55 -1.17 -0.22
CA GLY A 122 8.32 -1.87 0.16
C GLY A 122 7.31 -0.96 0.88
N GLY A 123 6.08 -1.44 1.07
CA GLY A 123 5.07 -0.75 1.88
C GLY A 123 4.19 0.26 1.16
N MET A 124 4.44 0.61 -0.12
CA MET A 124 3.67 1.64 -0.85
C MET A 124 2.17 1.32 -0.91
N THR A 125 1.79 0.07 -1.21
CA THR A 125 0.38 -0.36 -1.20
C THR A 125 -0.23 -0.29 0.20
N THR A 126 0.58 -0.53 1.24
CA THR A 126 0.13 -0.38 2.64
C THR A 126 -0.14 1.08 2.97
N ALA A 127 0.76 1.99 2.60
CA ALA A 127 0.59 3.42 2.77
C ALA A 127 -0.69 3.94 2.07
N ALA A 128 -0.89 3.56 0.81
CA ALA A 128 -2.09 3.90 0.06
C ALA A 128 -3.37 3.33 0.69
N GLY A 129 -3.31 2.09 1.22
CA GLY A 129 -4.41 1.45 1.92
C GLY A 129 -4.80 2.17 3.22
N ILE A 130 -3.83 2.58 4.03
CA ILE A 130 -4.06 3.38 5.24
C ILE A 130 -4.75 4.69 4.88
N TRP A 131 -4.23 5.40 3.87
CA TRP A 131 -4.77 6.67 3.41
C TRP A 131 -6.21 6.53 2.91
N ALA A 132 -6.48 5.56 2.05
CA ALA A 132 -7.81 5.29 1.50
C ALA A 132 -8.82 4.89 2.61
N THR A 133 -8.38 4.10 3.60
CA THR A 133 -9.22 3.73 4.76
C THR A 133 -9.60 4.96 5.59
N GLY A 134 -8.69 5.90 5.77
CA GLY A 134 -8.99 7.16 6.45
C GLY A 134 -9.98 8.04 5.67
N CYS A 135 -9.82 8.14 4.37
CA CYS A 135 -10.77 8.87 3.50
C CYS A 135 -12.18 8.24 3.57
N ALA A 136 -12.28 6.91 3.58
CA ALA A 136 -13.54 6.21 3.77
C ALA A 136 -14.15 6.48 5.15
N GLY A 137 -13.33 6.54 6.20
CA GLY A 137 -13.74 6.91 7.56
C GLY A 137 -14.34 8.31 7.63
N LEU A 138 -13.73 9.30 6.95
CA LEU A 138 -14.30 10.65 6.83
C LEU A 138 -15.70 10.61 6.19
N GLY A 139 -15.84 9.88 5.08
CA GLY A 139 -17.13 9.73 4.39
C GLY A 139 -18.20 9.10 5.28
N ILE A 140 -17.87 8.08 6.06
CA ILE A 140 -18.76 7.43 7.03
C ILE A 140 -19.15 8.41 8.12
N GLY A 141 -18.18 9.13 8.69
CA GLY A 141 -18.42 10.07 9.78
C GLY A 141 -19.26 11.28 9.37
N TRP A 142 -19.19 11.74 8.11
CA TRP A 142 -20.12 12.74 7.56
C TRP A 142 -21.46 12.15 7.13
N GLY A 143 -21.63 10.82 7.15
CA GLY A 143 -22.86 10.17 6.71
C GLY A 143 -23.00 10.07 5.18
N PHE A 144 -21.92 10.22 4.42
CA PHE A 144 -21.91 10.05 2.95
C PHE A 144 -21.83 8.57 2.57
N TYR A 145 -22.79 7.76 3.05
CA TYR A 145 -22.78 6.31 2.87
C TYR A 145 -22.84 5.90 1.40
N ASN A 146 -23.60 6.63 0.57
CA ASN A 146 -23.72 6.38 -0.87
C ASN A 146 -22.37 6.51 -1.61
N LEU A 147 -21.41 7.21 -1.03
CA LEU A 147 -20.06 7.37 -1.56
C LEU A 147 -19.08 6.44 -0.85
N ALA A 148 -19.14 6.38 0.49
CA ALA A 148 -18.18 5.63 1.29
C ALA A 148 -18.29 4.11 1.08
N ILE A 149 -19.53 3.56 1.01
CA ILE A 149 -19.71 2.11 0.86
C ILE A 149 -19.19 1.60 -0.49
N PRO A 150 -19.57 2.19 -1.65
CA PRO A 150 -18.98 1.79 -2.92
C PRO A 150 -17.47 1.97 -2.96
N ALA A 151 -16.94 3.07 -2.41
CA ALA A 151 -15.49 3.30 -2.38
C ALA A 151 -14.75 2.18 -1.62
N ILE A 152 -15.29 1.73 -0.48
CA ILE A 152 -14.71 0.62 0.29
C ILE A 152 -14.79 -0.69 -0.50
N VAL A 153 -15.91 -0.96 -1.16
CA VAL A 153 -16.08 -2.17 -1.99
C VAL A 153 -15.03 -2.17 -3.11
N PHE A 154 -14.86 -1.07 -3.84
CA PHE A 154 -13.84 -0.95 -4.88
C PHE A 154 -12.43 -1.08 -4.30
N MET A 155 -12.14 -0.49 -3.15
CA MET A 155 -10.86 -0.63 -2.47
C MET A 155 -10.56 -2.10 -2.14
N LEU A 156 -11.54 -2.85 -1.64
CA LEU A 156 -11.40 -4.29 -1.38
C LEU A 156 -11.16 -5.09 -2.66
N VAL A 157 -11.87 -4.77 -3.74
CA VAL A 157 -11.63 -5.35 -5.06
C VAL A 157 -10.18 -5.12 -5.51
N ILE A 158 -9.69 -3.90 -5.38
CA ILE A 158 -8.29 -3.55 -5.73
C ILE A 158 -7.31 -4.36 -4.88
N ILE A 159 -7.48 -4.37 -3.56
CA ILE A 159 -6.54 -5.03 -2.64
C ILE A 159 -6.54 -6.55 -2.82
N VAL A 160 -7.71 -7.19 -3.00
CA VAL A 160 -7.84 -8.64 -3.00
C VAL A 160 -7.78 -9.23 -4.41
N ILE A 161 -8.53 -8.64 -5.35
CA ILE A 161 -8.68 -9.22 -6.70
C ILE A 161 -7.45 -8.87 -7.55
N PHE A 162 -7.05 -7.60 -7.62
CA PHE A 162 -5.89 -7.22 -8.44
C PHE A 162 -4.59 -7.85 -7.94
N LYS A 163 -4.44 -8.11 -6.64
CA LYS A 163 -3.31 -8.89 -6.12
C LYS A 163 -3.16 -10.25 -6.80
N LYS A 164 -4.27 -10.92 -7.15
CA LYS A 164 -4.24 -12.23 -7.84
C LYS A 164 -3.84 -12.12 -9.32
N PHE A 165 -4.13 -10.97 -9.94
CA PHE A 165 -3.80 -10.71 -11.36
C PHE A 165 -2.42 -10.09 -11.53
N GLU A 166 -1.90 -9.40 -10.53
CA GLU A 166 -0.59 -8.73 -10.57
C GLU A 166 0.55 -9.65 -11.07
N PRO A 167 0.73 -10.90 -10.59
CA PRO A 167 1.80 -11.79 -11.06
C PRO A 167 1.65 -12.23 -12.51
N LYS A 168 0.44 -12.11 -13.08
CA LYS A 168 0.19 -12.44 -14.50
C LYS A 168 0.50 -11.27 -15.43
N ILE A 169 0.37 -10.04 -14.93
CA ILE A 169 0.56 -8.81 -15.70
C ILE A 169 1.99 -8.29 -15.53
N VAL A 170 2.50 -8.32 -14.30
CA VAL A 170 3.83 -7.82 -13.94
C VAL A 170 4.74 -8.99 -13.67
N LYS A 171 5.74 -9.23 -14.54
CA LYS A 171 6.80 -10.19 -14.27
C LYS A 171 7.64 -9.67 -13.11
N LYS A 172 7.59 -10.35 -11.97
CA LYS A 172 8.47 -10.02 -10.84
C LYS A 172 9.87 -10.46 -11.18
N THR A 173 10.78 -9.50 -11.16
CA THR A 173 12.19 -9.75 -11.40
C THR A 173 13.00 -9.47 -10.13
N LYS A 174 14.02 -10.28 -9.88
CA LYS A 174 14.97 -10.09 -8.78
C LYS A 174 16.31 -9.63 -9.34
N LEU A 175 16.94 -8.66 -8.66
CA LEU A 175 18.32 -8.29 -8.90
C LEU A 175 19.20 -9.20 -8.03
N LEU A 176 20.06 -9.98 -8.68
CA LEU A 176 21.02 -10.87 -8.01
C LEU A 176 22.41 -10.57 -8.49
N LYS A 177 23.40 -10.82 -7.63
CA LYS A 177 24.82 -10.68 -7.95
C LYS A 177 25.47 -12.06 -7.90
N PHE A 178 26.09 -12.46 -9.01
CA PHE A 178 26.87 -13.67 -9.10
C PHE A 178 28.34 -13.30 -9.22
N GLU A 179 29.13 -13.73 -8.27
CA GLU A 179 30.60 -13.66 -8.33
C GLU A 179 31.12 -14.93 -8.98
N VAL A 180 31.79 -14.79 -10.12
CA VAL A 180 32.33 -15.89 -10.89
C VAL A 180 33.86 -15.76 -10.89
N LYS A 181 34.57 -16.77 -10.38
CA LYS A 181 36.03 -16.86 -10.43
C LYS A 181 36.43 -17.78 -11.56
N PHE A 182 37.36 -17.33 -12.37
CA PHE A 182 37.84 -18.06 -13.55
C PHE A 182 39.20 -18.71 -13.31
N LEU A 183 39.43 -19.86 -13.94
CA LEU A 183 40.70 -20.57 -13.95
C LEU A 183 41.69 -19.80 -14.82
N GLU A 184 42.85 -19.42 -14.36
CA GLU A 184 43.99 -18.80 -15.05
C GLU A 184 43.68 -17.62 -16.04
N ASP A 185 44.62 -16.68 -16.18
CA ASP A 185 44.52 -15.47 -16.98
C ASP A 185 44.19 -15.69 -18.47
N LYS A 186 44.71 -16.75 -19.08
CA LYS A 186 44.49 -17.07 -20.50
C LYS A 186 43.04 -17.45 -20.85
N ASN A 187 42.28 -17.86 -19.84
CA ASN A 187 40.88 -18.29 -20.01
C ASN A 187 39.85 -17.25 -19.53
N TYR A 188 40.28 -16.16 -18.91
CA TYR A 188 39.40 -15.13 -18.37
C TYR A 188 38.39 -14.60 -19.41
N ALA A 189 38.88 -14.17 -20.59
CA ALA A 189 38.00 -13.63 -21.62
C ALA A 189 37.03 -14.69 -22.19
N LYS A 190 37.48 -15.94 -22.34
CA LYS A 190 36.60 -17.04 -22.78
C LYS A 190 35.58 -17.40 -21.71
N GLY A 191 35.99 -17.44 -20.44
CA GLY A 191 35.10 -17.66 -19.33
C GLY A 191 34.01 -16.60 -19.21
N LEU A 192 34.40 -15.35 -19.36
CA LEU A 192 33.47 -14.20 -19.34
C LEU A 192 32.44 -14.27 -20.46
N LEU A 193 32.85 -14.60 -21.70
CA LEU A 193 31.96 -14.80 -22.83
C LEU A 193 31.01 -15.99 -22.62
N ALA A 194 31.53 -17.12 -22.16
CA ALA A 194 30.71 -18.30 -21.89
C ALA A 194 29.68 -18.04 -20.77
N THR A 195 30.07 -17.32 -19.73
CA THR A 195 29.13 -16.88 -18.67
C THR A 195 28.02 -15.97 -19.22
N TYR A 196 28.38 -15.02 -20.10
CA TYR A 196 27.44 -14.16 -20.79
C TYR A 196 26.45 -14.97 -21.64
N GLU A 197 26.93 -15.97 -22.39
CA GLU A 197 26.10 -16.86 -23.21
C GLU A 197 25.09 -17.65 -22.36
N VAL A 198 25.49 -18.16 -21.19
CA VAL A 198 24.59 -18.87 -20.27
C VAL A 198 23.46 -17.96 -19.78
N PHE A 199 23.78 -16.73 -19.38
CA PHE A 199 22.75 -15.77 -18.99
C PHE A 199 21.82 -15.42 -20.15
N ASN A 200 22.35 -15.24 -21.34
CA ASN A 200 21.56 -14.92 -22.54
C ASN A 200 20.64 -16.07 -22.95
N GLN A 201 21.12 -17.32 -22.93
CA GLN A 201 20.31 -18.51 -23.22
C GLN A 201 19.15 -18.69 -22.24
N LYS A 202 19.35 -18.31 -20.97
CA LYS A 202 18.31 -18.35 -19.93
C LYS A 202 17.41 -17.09 -19.90
N LEU A 203 17.56 -16.18 -20.88
CA LEU A 203 16.83 -14.90 -20.96
C LEU A 203 17.01 -14.00 -19.71
N ILE A 204 18.14 -14.10 -19.07
CA ILE A 204 18.51 -13.32 -17.89
C ILE A 204 19.18 -12.03 -18.35
N LYS A 205 18.64 -10.88 -17.94
CA LYS A 205 19.20 -9.58 -18.33
C LYS A 205 20.34 -9.19 -17.41
N ILE A 206 21.54 -9.08 -17.97
CA ILE A 206 22.71 -8.54 -17.26
C ILE A 206 22.56 -7.01 -17.20
N THR A 207 22.63 -6.46 -15.97
CA THR A 207 22.49 -5.02 -15.72
C THR A 207 23.85 -4.35 -15.58
N GLN A 208 24.81 -5.07 -14.93
CA GLN A 208 26.16 -4.56 -14.68
C GLN A 208 27.15 -5.73 -14.64
N ILE A 209 28.37 -5.48 -15.04
CA ILE A 209 29.50 -6.43 -14.92
C ILE A 209 30.68 -5.66 -14.32
N ASP A 210 31.05 -6.03 -13.11
CA ASP A 210 32.25 -5.51 -12.46
C ASP A 210 33.39 -6.55 -12.61
N LYS A 211 34.46 -6.14 -13.27
CA LYS A 211 35.58 -7.03 -13.65
C LYS A 211 36.78 -6.75 -12.77
N ASN A 212 37.29 -7.79 -12.12
CA ASN A 212 38.57 -7.75 -11.41
C ASN A 212 39.54 -8.76 -12.04
N GLN A 213 40.33 -8.29 -13.01
CA GLN A 213 41.25 -9.12 -13.77
C GLN A 213 42.46 -9.58 -12.92
N ALA A 214 42.82 -8.81 -11.89
CA ALA A 214 43.93 -9.17 -11.00
C ALA A 214 43.63 -10.41 -10.14
N GLU A 215 42.34 -10.63 -9.81
CA GLU A 215 41.89 -11.77 -9.03
C GLU A 215 41.19 -12.84 -9.89
N ASN A 216 41.19 -12.67 -11.20
CA ASN A 216 40.42 -13.52 -12.14
C ASN A 216 38.93 -13.66 -11.80
N THR A 217 38.31 -12.60 -11.24
CA THR A 217 36.92 -12.60 -10.84
C THR A 217 36.08 -11.61 -11.66
N ALA A 218 34.79 -11.91 -11.84
CA ALA A 218 33.83 -10.98 -12.34
C ALA A 218 32.51 -11.08 -11.56
N ILE A 219 31.94 -9.96 -11.19
CA ILE A 219 30.64 -9.87 -10.55
C ILE A 219 29.60 -9.47 -11.59
N PHE A 220 28.66 -10.36 -11.84
CA PHE A 220 27.52 -10.13 -12.72
C PHE A 220 26.31 -9.73 -11.91
N THR A 221 25.86 -8.50 -12.07
CA THR A 221 24.57 -8.06 -11.55
C THR A 221 23.51 -8.37 -12.62
N VAL A 222 22.60 -9.26 -12.30
CA VAL A 222 21.58 -9.73 -13.24
C VAL A 222 20.18 -9.47 -12.74
N ASN A 223 19.29 -9.19 -13.69
CA ASN A 223 17.86 -9.08 -13.42
C ASN A 223 17.17 -10.32 -14.02
N MET A 224 16.61 -11.17 -13.16
CA MET A 224 16.02 -12.43 -13.57
C MET A 224 14.59 -12.58 -13.05
N ASP A 225 13.77 -13.38 -13.73
CA ASP A 225 12.41 -13.71 -13.28
C ASP A 225 12.48 -14.49 -11.96
N GLU A 226 11.62 -14.13 -11.00
CA GLU A 226 11.55 -14.77 -9.67
C GLU A 226 11.29 -16.28 -9.73
N LYS A 227 10.75 -16.75 -10.86
CA LYS A 227 10.45 -18.18 -11.09
C LYS A 227 11.65 -19.02 -11.50
N ILE A 228 12.76 -18.40 -11.90
CA ILE A 228 13.96 -19.11 -12.30
C ILE A 228 14.68 -19.58 -11.04
N ASP A 229 15.02 -20.86 -10.98
CA ASP A 229 15.76 -21.42 -9.86
C ASP A 229 17.22 -20.98 -9.93
N ILE A 230 17.71 -20.40 -8.84
CA ILE A 230 19.08 -19.93 -8.69
C ILE A 230 20.06 -21.11 -8.79
N SER A 231 19.67 -22.27 -8.25
CA SER A 231 20.46 -23.49 -8.30
C SER A 231 20.77 -23.92 -9.73
N ASP A 232 19.82 -23.83 -10.62
CA ASP A 232 19.98 -24.14 -12.05
C ASP A 232 20.99 -23.21 -12.75
N ILE A 233 21.06 -21.96 -12.29
CA ILE A 233 22.03 -20.99 -12.83
C ILE A 233 23.42 -21.33 -12.33
N ILE A 234 23.55 -21.55 -11.02
CA ILE A 234 24.85 -21.92 -10.40
C ILE A 234 25.40 -23.19 -11.05
N VAL A 235 24.56 -24.22 -11.25
CA VAL A 235 24.98 -25.46 -11.92
C VAL A 235 25.42 -25.19 -13.36
N SER A 236 24.65 -24.39 -14.10
CA SER A 236 24.99 -24.07 -15.50
C SER A 236 26.28 -23.27 -15.61
N LEU A 237 26.56 -22.34 -14.68
CA LEU A 237 27.78 -21.57 -14.65
C LEU A 237 28.96 -22.42 -14.21
N SER A 238 28.78 -23.30 -13.23
CA SER A 238 29.81 -24.21 -12.75
C SER A 238 30.21 -25.29 -13.78
N ALA A 239 29.33 -25.57 -14.74
CA ALA A 239 29.63 -26.49 -15.85
C ALA A 239 30.58 -25.90 -16.91
N ILE A 240 30.84 -24.60 -16.87
CA ILE A 240 31.78 -23.94 -17.79
C ILE A 240 33.22 -24.33 -17.41
N LYS A 241 33.95 -24.94 -18.33
CA LYS A 241 35.32 -25.42 -18.08
C LYS A 241 36.33 -24.33 -17.61
N ALA A 242 36.01 -23.06 -17.87
CA ALA A 242 36.87 -21.94 -17.49
C ALA A 242 36.50 -21.37 -16.11
N VAL A 243 35.45 -21.85 -15.45
CA VAL A 243 34.96 -21.37 -14.17
C VAL A 243 35.51 -22.26 -13.04
N GLU A 244 36.09 -21.64 -12.04
CA GLU A 244 36.60 -22.31 -10.84
C GLU A 244 35.54 -22.35 -9.74
N VAL A 245 34.93 -21.20 -9.44
CA VAL A 245 33.93 -21.05 -8.37
C VAL A 245 32.85 -20.06 -8.79
N VAL A 246 31.61 -20.37 -8.42
CA VAL A 246 30.46 -19.46 -8.52
C VAL A 246 29.90 -19.24 -7.13
N LYS A 247 29.74 -17.99 -6.73
CA LYS A 247 29.10 -17.61 -5.47
C LYS A 247 27.95 -16.65 -5.74
N GLU A 248 26.85 -16.86 -5.03
CA GLU A 248 25.81 -15.86 -4.93
C GLU A 248 26.22 -14.83 -3.87
N ASN A 249 26.26 -13.56 -4.24
CA ASN A 249 26.65 -12.47 -3.34
C ASN A 249 25.38 -11.76 -2.84
N TYR A 250 25.01 -12.04 -1.60
CA TYR A 250 23.93 -11.34 -0.90
C TYR A 250 24.50 -10.03 -0.34
N ASN A 251 24.14 -8.90 -0.92
CA ASN A 251 24.32 -7.60 -0.28
C ASN A 251 23.03 -7.11 0.33
#